data_a9e27e14e6a834cf3b34281b3d4b5ddd
#
_entry.id   a9e27e14e6a834cf3b34281b3d4b5ddd
#
_cell.length_a   1.000
_cell.length_b   1.000
_cell.length_c   1.000
_cell.angle_alpha   90.00
_cell.angle_beta   90.00
_cell.angle_gamma   90.00
#
_symmetry.space_group_name_H-M   'P 1'
#
loop_
_entity.id
_entity.type
_entity.pdbx_description
1 polymer ?
#
loop_
_entity_poly.entity_id
_entity_poly.type
_entity_poly.pdbx_seq_one_letter_code
_entity_poly.pdbx_strand_id
1 'polypeptide(L)'
;MSGSLYDHYKDTCQTQHAACSLRNKFFLALLVLVFVLGAFTFDPQGCEKAAAAVLAGYGFNLSVSGRVMQTLLWVGVLYTYIRYLQLMTTIEREYLYLNKLEPELKRQGCPIDREGSDYSMGWPLLSKAIDLLYKRFFIALFE
;
A
#
# COMPACT_ATOMS: atom_id res chain seq x y z
N MET A 1 -23.34 -6.81 -28.44
CA MET A 1 -21.86 -6.91 -28.17
C MET A 1 -21.33 -5.83 -27.22
N SER A 2 -22.05 -4.75 -26.95
CA SER A 2 -21.66 -3.67 -26.01
C SER A 2 -21.64 -4.11 -24.52
N GLY A 3 -22.46 -5.10 -24.14
CA GLY A 3 -22.50 -5.57 -22.74
C GLY A 3 -21.18 -6.15 -22.24
N SER A 4 -20.49 -6.94 -23.06
CA SER A 4 -19.24 -7.60 -22.67
C SER A 4 -18.10 -6.62 -22.36
N LEU A 5 -17.97 -5.51 -23.11
CA LEU A 5 -16.92 -4.51 -22.88
C LEU A 5 -17.20 -3.68 -21.63
N TYR A 6 -18.46 -3.34 -21.40
CA TYR A 6 -18.90 -2.64 -20.19
C TYR A 6 -18.73 -3.49 -18.93
N ASP A 7 -19.08 -4.78 -19.00
CA ASP A 7 -18.89 -5.70 -17.89
C ASP A 7 -17.39 -5.84 -17.55
N HIS A 8 -16.54 -5.94 -18.57
CA HIS A 8 -15.10 -5.99 -18.37
C HIS A 8 -14.53 -4.70 -17.75
N TYR A 9 -15.03 -3.53 -18.16
CA TYR A 9 -14.68 -2.25 -17.53
C TYR A 9 -15.07 -2.23 -16.06
N LYS A 10 -16.29 -2.64 -15.74
CA LYS A 10 -16.80 -2.71 -14.36
C LYS A 10 -15.95 -3.64 -13.47
N ASP A 11 -15.60 -4.82 -13.98
CA ASP A 11 -14.76 -5.77 -13.26
C ASP A 11 -13.36 -5.21 -13.00
N THR A 12 -12.78 -4.53 -13.99
CA THR A 12 -11.48 -3.87 -13.84
C THR A 12 -11.54 -2.76 -12.78
N CYS A 13 -12.57 -1.93 -12.77
CA CYS A 13 -12.77 -0.92 -11.73
C CYS A 13 -12.91 -1.53 -10.33
N GLN A 14 -13.63 -2.64 -10.19
CA GLN A 14 -13.76 -3.33 -8.90
C GLN A 14 -12.41 -3.87 -8.42
N THR A 15 -11.64 -4.48 -9.31
CA THR A 15 -10.30 -5.00 -9.00
C THR A 15 -9.38 -3.87 -8.56
N GLN A 16 -9.41 -2.74 -9.25
CA GLN A 16 -8.65 -1.54 -8.92
C GLN A 16 -9.02 -0.98 -7.53
N HIS A 17 -10.32 -0.85 -7.22
CA HIS A 17 -10.76 -0.42 -5.89
C HIS A 17 -10.28 -1.37 -4.78
N ALA A 18 -10.33 -2.68 -5.03
CA ALA A 18 -9.80 -3.67 -4.11
C ALA A 18 -8.28 -3.53 -3.91
N ALA A 19 -7.53 -3.31 -4.99
CA ALA A 19 -6.09 -3.08 -4.95
C ALA A 19 -5.74 -1.79 -4.18
N CYS A 20 -6.48 -0.69 -4.38
CA CYS A 20 -6.33 0.56 -3.64
C CYS A 20 -6.59 0.38 -2.14
N SER A 21 -7.64 -0.34 -1.77
CA SER A 21 -7.94 -0.67 -0.37
C SER A 21 -6.83 -1.50 0.26
N LEU A 22 -6.34 -2.50 -0.45
CA LEU A 22 -5.24 -3.35 0.00
C LEU A 22 -3.94 -2.56 0.16
N ARG A 23 -3.60 -1.68 -0.79
CA ARG A 23 -2.46 -0.75 -0.71
C ARG A 23 -2.51 0.07 0.58
N ASN A 24 -3.67 0.64 0.92
CA ASN A 24 -3.81 1.45 2.13
C ASN A 24 -3.59 0.64 3.41
N LYS A 25 -4.03 -0.63 3.44
CA LYS A 25 -3.76 -1.54 4.56
C LYS A 25 -2.26 -1.84 4.70
N PHE A 26 -1.57 -2.13 3.59
CA PHE A 26 -0.12 -2.36 3.62
C PHE A 26 0.64 -1.10 4.04
N PHE A 27 0.19 0.07 3.60
CA PHE A 27 0.79 1.32 4.03
C PHE A 27 0.65 1.53 5.54
N LEU A 28 -0.54 1.33 6.11
CA LEU A 28 -0.75 1.43 7.55
C LEU A 28 0.10 0.40 8.32
N ALA A 29 0.16 -0.84 7.84
CA ALA A 29 1.00 -1.87 8.43
C ALA A 29 2.48 -1.48 8.40
N LEU A 30 2.95 -0.89 7.30
CA LEU A 30 4.32 -0.40 7.17
C LEU A 30 4.63 0.72 8.16
N LEU A 31 3.71 1.70 8.34
CA LEU A 31 3.87 2.74 9.36
C LEU A 31 3.99 2.17 10.77
N VAL A 32 3.14 1.20 11.13
CA VAL A 32 3.19 0.55 12.44
C VAL A 32 4.52 -0.19 12.63
N LEU A 33 4.96 -0.95 11.63
CA LEU A 33 6.23 -1.69 11.69
C LEU A 33 7.43 -0.74 11.84
N VAL A 34 7.46 0.36 11.10
CA VAL A 34 8.52 1.37 11.20
C VAL A 34 8.51 2.05 12.57
N PHE A 35 7.33 2.36 13.11
CA PHE A 35 7.20 2.90 14.46
C PHE A 35 7.74 1.94 15.52
N VAL A 36 7.36 0.66 15.46
CA VAL A 36 7.84 -0.38 16.38
C VAL A 36 9.35 -0.57 16.25
N LEU A 37 9.88 -0.59 15.02
CA LEU A 37 11.31 -0.68 14.76
C LEU A 37 12.06 0.52 15.35
N GLY A 38 11.51 1.73 15.21
CA GLY A 38 12.04 2.92 15.85
C GLY A 38 12.09 2.80 17.38
N ALA A 39 11.00 2.35 17.98
CA ALA A 39 10.95 2.12 19.44
C ALA A 39 12.04 1.13 19.89
N PHE A 40 12.22 0.01 19.17
CA PHE A 40 13.30 -0.94 19.44
C PHE A 40 14.71 -0.37 19.26
N THR A 41 14.86 0.64 18.42
CA THR A 41 16.16 1.30 18.20
C THR A 41 16.48 2.26 19.33
N PHE A 42 15.49 2.98 19.88
CA PHE A 42 15.68 3.96 20.94
C PHE A 42 15.73 3.33 22.33
N ASP A 43 14.88 2.34 22.61
CA ASP A 43 14.85 1.62 23.90
C ASP A 43 14.71 0.10 23.70
N PRO A 44 15.80 -0.59 23.35
CA PRO A 44 15.79 -2.05 23.14
C PRO A 44 15.33 -2.82 24.38
N GLN A 45 15.79 -2.42 25.57
CA GLN A 45 15.51 -3.16 26.81
C GLN A 45 14.05 -3.02 27.26
N GLY A 46 13.48 -1.82 27.13
CA GLY A 46 12.07 -1.58 27.43
C GLY A 46 11.17 -2.36 26.47
N CYS A 47 11.52 -2.37 25.18
CA CYS A 47 10.77 -3.12 24.17
C CYS A 47 10.87 -4.64 24.35
N GLU A 48 12.05 -5.18 24.75
CA GLU A 48 12.20 -6.61 25.08
C GLU A 48 11.29 -7.01 26.24
N LYS A 49 11.29 -6.23 27.32
CA LYS A 49 10.42 -6.47 28.47
C LYS A 49 8.94 -6.41 28.12
N ALA A 50 8.55 -5.41 27.33
CA ALA A 50 7.17 -5.25 26.87
C ALA A 50 6.75 -6.43 25.97
N ALA A 51 7.59 -6.84 25.03
CA ALA A 51 7.34 -7.99 24.18
C ALA A 51 7.23 -9.30 24.98
N ALA A 52 8.14 -9.52 25.94
CA ALA A 52 8.09 -10.69 26.81
C ALA A 52 6.81 -10.72 27.67
N ALA A 53 6.37 -9.57 28.19
CA ALA A 53 5.13 -9.46 28.97
C ALA A 53 3.88 -9.79 28.10
N VAL A 54 3.84 -9.30 26.86
CA VAL A 54 2.76 -9.62 25.92
C VAL A 54 2.74 -11.12 25.60
N LEU A 55 3.90 -11.72 25.30
CA LEU A 55 4.01 -13.15 24.99
C LEU A 55 3.62 -14.02 26.19
N ALA A 56 4.06 -13.64 27.40
CA ALA A 56 3.66 -14.32 28.64
C ALA A 56 2.14 -14.28 28.86
N GLY A 57 1.47 -13.17 28.51
CA GLY A 57 0.01 -13.05 28.56
C GLY A 57 -0.71 -14.04 27.66
N TYR A 58 -0.07 -14.49 26.56
CA TYR A 58 -0.55 -15.55 25.68
C TYR A 58 -0.05 -16.95 26.03
N GLY A 59 0.65 -17.11 27.16
CA GLY A 59 1.17 -18.41 27.61
C GLY A 59 2.53 -18.81 27.00
N PHE A 60 3.18 -17.91 26.26
CA PHE A 60 4.49 -18.17 25.64
C PHE A 60 5.61 -17.57 26.51
N ASN A 61 6.38 -18.45 27.16
CA ASN A 61 7.59 -18.06 27.93
C ASN A 61 8.83 -18.11 27.02
N LEU A 62 8.88 -17.23 26.01
CA LEU A 62 10.02 -17.12 25.11
C LEU A 62 10.86 -15.90 25.48
N SER A 63 12.10 -16.13 25.90
CA SER A 63 13.11 -15.07 25.99
C SER A 63 13.76 -14.88 24.62
N VAL A 64 13.16 -14.04 23.77
CA VAL A 64 13.74 -13.71 22.46
C VAL A 64 14.68 -12.52 22.62
N SER A 65 15.92 -12.66 22.19
CA SER A 65 16.89 -11.54 22.18
C SER A 65 16.37 -10.39 21.33
N GLY A 66 16.51 -9.15 21.81
CA GLY A 66 16.09 -7.94 21.07
C GLY A 66 16.72 -7.80 19.71
N ARG A 67 17.94 -8.31 19.51
CA ARG A 67 18.58 -8.34 18.18
C ARG A 67 17.81 -9.21 17.20
N VAL A 68 17.35 -10.37 17.63
CA VAL A 68 16.53 -11.26 16.79
C VAL A 68 15.19 -10.59 16.44
N MET A 69 14.54 -9.98 17.45
CA MET A 69 13.30 -9.23 17.23
C MET A 69 13.50 -8.09 16.25
N GLN A 70 14.56 -7.30 16.41
CA GLN A 70 14.88 -6.21 15.50
C GLN A 70 15.15 -6.70 14.06
N THR A 71 15.86 -7.81 13.91
CA THR A 71 16.09 -8.42 12.60
C THR A 71 14.78 -8.87 11.94
N LEU A 72 13.89 -9.52 12.71
CA LEU A 72 12.56 -9.92 12.21
C LEU A 72 11.71 -8.72 11.82
N LEU A 73 11.76 -7.63 12.56
CA LEU A 73 11.09 -6.38 12.23
C LEU A 73 11.61 -5.79 10.92
N TRP A 74 12.94 -5.77 10.69
CA TRP A 74 13.52 -5.33 9.42
C TRP A 74 13.04 -6.18 8.24
N VAL A 75 13.01 -7.51 8.40
CA VAL A 75 12.48 -8.42 7.37
C VAL A 75 11.00 -8.12 7.12
N GLY A 76 10.21 -7.89 8.17
CA GLY A 76 8.80 -7.52 8.07
C GLY A 76 8.58 -6.20 7.33
N VAL A 77 9.38 -5.17 7.64
CA VAL A 77 9.36 -3.87 6.96
C VAL A 77 9.68 -4.05 5.47
N LEU A 78 10.77 -4.77 5.15
CA LEU A 78 11.18 -5.00 3.76
C LEU A 78 10.12 -5.75 2.96
N TYR A 79 9.57 -6.83 3.53
CA TYR A 79 8.50 -7.59 2.90
C TYR A 79 7.27 -6.73 2.62
N THR A 80 6.82 -5.98 3.63
CA THR A 80 5.63 -5.11 3.53
C THR A 80 5.85 -4.00 2.49
N TYR A 81 7.05 -3.42 2.45
CA TYR A 81 7.44 -2.42 1.47
C TYR A 81 7.43 -2.97 0.04
N ILE A 82 8.01 -4.15 -0.20
CA ILE A 82 7.98 -4.79 -1.52
C ILE A 82 6.53 -5.04 -1.97
N ARG A 83 5.67 -5.52 -1.08
CA ARG A 83 4.24 -5.74 -1.38
C ARG A 83 3.51 -4.45 -1.70
N TYR A 84 3.82 -3.38 -0.97
CA TYR A 84 3.29 -2.05 -1.25
C TYR A 84 3.69 -1.57 -2.66
N LEU A 85 4.97 -1.68 -3.05
CA LEU A 85 5.45 -1.31 -4.38
C LEU A 85 4.80 -2.14 -5.50
N GLN A 86 4.63 -3.45 -5.29
CA GLN A 86 3.93 -4.32 -6.24
C GLN A 86 2.49 -3.86 -6.47
N LEU A 87 1.77 -3.50 -5.40
CA LEU A 87 0.41 -2.98 -5.50
C LEU A 87 0.37 -1.63 -6.23
N MET A 88 1.30 -0.72 -5.95
CA MET A 88 1.40 0.56 -6.67
C MET A 88 1.57 0.36 -8.17
N THR A 89 2.49 -0.53 -8.57
CA THR A 89 2.72 -0.85 -9.99
C THR A 89 1.49 -1.48 -10.65
N THR A 90 0.77 -2.34 -9.93
CA THR A 90 -0.48 -2.95 -10.44
C THR A 90 -1.54 -1.89 -10.66
N ILE A 91 -1.76 -1.01 -9.67
CA ILE A 91 -2.73 0.09 -9.75
C ILE A 91 -2.40 1.01 -10.94
N GLU A 92 -1.14 1.40 -11.12
CA GLU A 92 -0.72 2.24 -12.26
C GLU A 92 -1.02 1.57 -13.62
N ARG A 93 -0.77 0.27 -13.74
CA ARG A 93 -1.09 -0.49 -14.96
C ARG A 93 -2.58 -0.55 -15.23
N GLU A 94 -3.39 -0.75 -14.21
CA GLU A 94 -4.85 -0.79 -14.32
C GLU A 94 -5.40 0.58 -14.75
N TYR A 95 -4.88 1.68 -14.22
CA TYR A 95 -5.26 3.03 -14.68
C TYR A 95 -4.90 3.28 -16.15
N LEU A 96 -3.71 2.88 -16.57
CA LEU A 96 -3.31 3.00 -17.98
C LEU A 96 -4.21 2.16 -18.90
N TYR A 97 -4.66 1.01 -18.43
CA TYR A 97 -5.57 0.17 -19.16
C TYR A 97 -6.98 0.79 -19.25
N LEU A 98 -7.53 1.27 -18.15
CA LEU A 98 -8.83 1.97 -18.10
C LEU A 98 -8.83 3.20 -19.00
N ASN A 99 -7.77 3.98 -19.00
CA ASN A 99 -7.62 5.16 -19.86
C ASN A 99 -7.65 4.81 -21.36
N LYS A 100 -7.26 3.60 -21.76
CA LYS A 100 -7.38 3.11 -23.14
C LYS A 100 -8.78 2.57 -23.43
N LEU A 101 -9.48 2.04 -22.45
CA LEU A 101 -10.80 1.42 -22.60
C LEU A 101 -11.92 2.46 -22.69
N GLU A 102 -11.82 3.56 -21.97
CA GLU A 102 -12.83 4.63 -21.90
C GLU A 102 -13.16 5.27 -23.26
N PRO A 103 -12.18 5.61 -24.15
CA PRO A 103 -12.48 6.13 -25.48
C PRO A 103 -13.22 5.13 -26.37
N GLU A 104 -12.94 3.84 -26.18
CA GLU A 104 -13.62 2.78 -26.95
C GLU A 104 -15.08 2.62 -26.51
N LEU A 105 -15.33 2.67 -25.19
CA LEU A 105 -16.68 2.68 -24.63
C LEU A 105 -17.48 3.92 -25.07
N LYS A 106 -16.84 5.10 -25.14
CA LYS A 106 -17.45 6.32 -25.67
C LYS A 106 -17.87 6.16 -27.10
N ARG A 107 -17.06 5.54 -27.96
CA ARG A 107 -17.40 5.25 -29.38
C ARG A 107 -18.61 4.32 -29.50
N GLN A 108 -18.79 3.43 -28.54
CA GLN A 108 -19.94 2.51 -28.49
C GLN A 108 -21.20 3.12 -27.85
N GLY A 109 -21.19 4.43 -27.54
CA GLY A 109 -22.34 5.16 -27.00
C GLY A 109 -22.53 5.08 -25.53
N CYS A 110 -21.50 4.59 -24.78
CA CYS A 110 -21.47 4.61 -23.32
C CYS A 110 -20.57 5.77 -22.86
N PRO A 111 -21.08 6.96 -22.53
CA PRO A 111 -20.25 8.07 -22.05
C PRO A 111 -19.81 7.81 -20.62
N ILE A 112 -18.68 7.11 -20.46
CA ILE A 112 -18.05 6.86 -19.17
C ILE A 112 -16.76 7.66 -19.12
N ASP A 113 -16.69 8.62 -18.18
CA ASP A 113 -15.55 9.50 -17.94
C ASP A 113 -15.24 9.47 -16.44
N ARG A 114 -14.85 8.33 -15.92
CA ARG A 114 -14.87 8.22 -14.46
C ARG A 114 -13.50 7.93 -13.81
N GLU A 115 -12.71 7.04 -14.36
CA GLU A 115 -11.55 6.54 -13.63
C GLU A 115 -10.22 6.77 -14.37
N GLY A 116 -10.20 6.65 -15.68
CA GLY A 116 -8.95 6.74 -16.46
C GLY A 116 -8.52 8.17 -16.77
N SER A 117 -9.43 9.05 -17.18
CA SER A 117 -9.10 10.42 -17.56
C SER A 117 -8.90 11.34 -16.35
N ASP A 118 -9.64 11.12 -15.26
CA ASP A 118 -9.54 11.93 -14.04
C ASP A 118 -8.26 11.68 -13.28
N TYR A 119 -7.65 10.48 -13.38
CA TYR A 119 -6.42 10.18 -12.68
C TYR A 119 -5.23 11.02 -13.13
N SER A 120 -5.16 11.38 -14.41
CA SER A 120 -4.02 12.15 -14.93
C SER A 120 -4.24 13.65 -14.98
N MET A 121 -5.48 14.12 -15.16
CA MET A 121 -5.79 15.54 -15.38
C MET A 121 -6.41 16.26 -14.19
N GLY A 122 -7.11 15.57 -13.29
CA GLY A 122 -7.95 16.14 -12.25
C GLY A 122 -7.37 16.13 -10.83
N TRP A 123 -6.15 15.65 -10.63
CA TRP A 123 -5.59 15.59 -9.28
C TRP A 123 -5.41 16.98 -8.68
N PRO A 124 -6.11 17.30 -7.58
CA PRO A 124 -5.89 18.54 -6.85
C PRO A 124 -4.40 18.66 -6.50
N LEU A 125 -3.85 19.86 -6.53
CA LEU A 125 -2.46 20.16 -6.15
C LEU A 125 -2.05 19.47 -4.84
N LEU A 126 -3.00 19.35 -3.91
CA LEU A 126 -2.82 18.68 -2.63
C LEU A 126 -2.52 17.16 -2.78
N SER A 127 -3.22 16.46 -3.67
CA SER A 127 -2.96 15.04 -3.94
C SER A 127 -1.59 14.81 -4.57
N LYS A 128 -1.18 15.70 -5.50
CA LYS A 128 0.17 15.66 -6.09
C LYS A 128 1.25 15.94 -5.04
N ALA A 129 1.00 16.90 -4.14
CA ALA A 129 1.92 17.20 -3.04
C ALA A 129 2.02 16.03 -2.05
N ILE A 130 0.91 15.38 -1.72
CA ILE A 130 0.88 14.20 -0.87
C ILE A 130 1.64 13.04 -1.53
N ASP A 131 1.42 12.77 -2.81
CA ASP A 131 2.14 11.72 -3.54
C ASP A 131 3.65 12.00 -3.62
N LEU A 132 4.03 13.25 -3.83
CA LEU A 132 5.43 13.68 -3.80
C LEU A 132 6.06 13.52 -2.41
N LEU A 133 5.34 13.92 -1.35
CA LEU A 133 5.77 13.73 0.04
C LEU A 133 5.93 12.25 0.37
N TYR A 134 4.99 11.40 -0.07
CA TYR A 134 5.09 9.96 0.08
C TYR A 134 6.34 9.40 -0.59
N LYS A 135 6.56 9.74 -1.86
CA LYS A 135 7.74 9.30 -2.61
C LYS A 135 9.03 9.78 -1.95
N ARG A 136 9.09 11.05 -1.53
CA ARG A 136 10.25 11.64 -0.85
C ARG A 136 10.49 11.05 0.53
N PHE A 137 9.43 10.84 1.32
CA PHE A 137 9.54 10.25 2.64
C PHE A 137 10.10 8.81 2.57
N PHE A 138 9.61 8.01 1.62
CA PHE A 138 10.14 6.66 1.43
C PHE A 138 11.56 6.64 0.92
N ILE A 139 11.94 7.52 -0.01
CA ILE A 139 13.33 7.63 -0.47
C ILE A 139 14.24 7.99 0.71
N ALA A 140 13.88 9.02 1.49
CA ALA A 140 14.68 9.47 2.63
C ALA A 140 14.76 8.45 3.79
N LEU A 141 13.89 7.47 3.85
CA LEU A 141 13.87 6.45 4.91
C LEU A 141 14.79 5.26 4.56
N PHE A 142 15.15 5.10 3.27
CA PHE A 142 15.94 3.99 2.75
C PHE A 142 17.26 4.42 2.11
N GLU A 143 17.59 5.73 2.06
CA GLU A 143 18.93 6.27 1.84
C GLU A 143 19.67 6.45 3.19
#